data_afeb0c974dde98586231206f637c36a9
#
_entry.id   afeb0c974dde98586231206f637c36a9
#
_cell.length_a   1.000
_cell.length_b   1.000
_cell.length_c   1.000
_cell.angle_alpha   90.00
_cell.angle_beta   90.00
_cell.angle_gamma   90.00
#
_symmetry.space_group_name_H-M   'P 1'
#
loop_
_entity.id
_entity.type
_entity.pdbx_description
1 polymer ?
#
loop_
_entity_poly.entity_id
_entity_poly.type
_entity_poly.pdbx_seq_one_letter_code
_entity_poly.pdbx_strand_id
1 'polypeptide(L)'
;MNFAIVNLGCKVNRVESDSFASGLLARGGVETGPDSADVVVVNTCTVTGEAEKKTRKAVRQVLRANLSSDVVVTGCAAAIDADAFTSMDPARVHIAGKAQVDDVLDRLVGPIGHGVVPLAVGEGFRTRVGVKVQDGCNNACTYCIVHVA
;
A
#
# COMPACT_ATOMS: atom_id res chain seq x y z
N MET A 1 -17.35 0.67 -5.33
CA MET A 1 -16.10 -0.09 -5.16
C MET A 1 -15.69 -0.04 -3.69
N ASN A 2 -15.44 -1.19 -3.10
CA ASN A 2 -14.97 -1.30 -1.71
C ASN A 2 -13.44 -1.45 -1.71
N PHE A 3 -12.77 -0.82 -0.76
CA PHE A 3 -11.31 -0.96 -0.64
C PHE A 3 -10.87 -1.15 0.81
N ALA A 4 -9.68 -1.71 0.98
CA ALA A 4 -9.02 -1.80 2.28
C ALA A 4 -7.55 -1.43 2.18
N ILE A 5 -7.03 -0.84 3.25
CA ILE A 5 -5.60 -0.53 3.39
C ILE A 5 -5.01 -1.35 4.54
N VAL A 6 -3.99 -2.15 4.22
CA VAL A 6 -3.21 -2.92 5.19
C VAL A 6 -1.83 -2.28 5.33
N ASN A 7 -1.61 -1.55 6.41
CA ASN A 7 -0.33 -0.90 6.69
C ASN A 7 0.51 -1.74 7.65
N LEU A 8 1.63 -2.26 7.16
CA LEU A 8 2.57 -3.09 7.92
C LEU A 8 3.89 -2.37 8.24
N GLY A 9 3.94 -1.08 7.94
CA GLY A 9 5.17 -0.31 7.98
C GLY A 9 5.30 0.67 9.14
N CYS A 10 6.30 1.51 9.00
CA CYS A 10 6.65 2.58 9.93
C CYS A 10 5.72 3.80 9.78
N LYS A 11 6.06 4.91 10.44
CA LYS A 11 5.29 6.16 10.35
C LYS A 11 5.22 6.72 8.92
N VAL A 12 6.29 6.55 8.12
CA VAL A 12 6.31 7.01 6.71
C VAL A 12 5.31 6.20 5.89
N ASN A 13 5.34 4.87 6.00
CA ASN A 13 4.34 4.01 5.34
C ASN A 13 2.91 4.37 5.73
N ARG A 14 2.70 4.83 6.98
CA ARG A 14 1.36 5.27 7.39
C ARG A 14 0.89 6.52 6.63
N VAL A 15 1.77 7.50 6.44
CA VAL A 15 1.45 8.71 5.65
C VAL A 15 1.12 8.33 4.20
N GLU A 16 1.90 7.42 3.61
CA GLU A 16 1.64 6.90 2.27
C GLU A 16 0.31 6.15 2.21
N SER A 17 0.02 5.30 3.21
CA SER A 17 -1.25 4.57 3.31
C SER A 17 -2.46 5.52 3.42
N ASP A 18 -2.34 6.58 4.19
CA ASP A 18 -3.38 7.60 4.32
C ASP A 18 -3.59 8.35 2.98
N SER A 19 -2.51 8.58 2.19
CA SER A 19 -2.60 9.13 0.83
C SER A 19 -3.30 8.17 -0.14
N PHE A 20 -2.98 6.87 -0.10
CA PHE A 20 -3.65 5.87 -0.94
C PHE A 20 -5.15 5.76 -0.61
N ALA A 21 -5.50 5.79 0.67
CA ALA A 21 -6.90 5.83 1.11
C ALA A 21 -7.62 7.06 0.55
N SER A 22 -7.00 8.25 0.64
CA SER A 22 -7.56 9.48 0.08
C SER A 22 -7.76 9.38 -1.44
N GLY A 23 -6.80 8.80 -2.15
CA GLY A 23 -6.90 8.58 -3.59
C GLY A 23 -8.03 7.62 -3.97
N LEU A 24 -8.24 6.56 -3.17
CA LEU A 24 -9.34 5.61 -3.37
C LEU A 24 -10.71 6.21 -3.04
N LEU A 25 -10.80 7.02 -1.97
CA LEU A 25 -12.00 7.79 -1.65
C LEU A 25 -12.36 8.78 -2.78
N ALA A 26 -11.36 9.45 -3.36
CA ALA A 26 -11.56 10.37 -4.49
C ALA A 26 -12.07 9.66 -5.76
N ARG A 27 -11.82 8.35 -5.90
CA ARG A 27 -12.38 7.49 -6.94
C ARG A 27 -13.79 6.98 -6.60
N GLY A 28 -14.39 7.47 -5.52
CA GLY A 28 -15.72 7.04 -5.05
C GLY A 28 -15.71 5.70 -4.32
N GLY A 29 -14.54 5.26 -3.83
CA GLY A 29 -14.40 4.05 -3.02
C GLY A 29 -14.95 4.23 -1.61
N VAL A 30 -15.31 3.11 -0.99
CA VAL A 30 -15.73 3.02 0.42
C VAL A 30 -14.73 2.12 1.14
N GLU A 31 -14.15 2.59 2.24
CA GLU A 31 -13.23 1.79 3.03
C GLU A 31 -13.98 0.69 3.80
N THR A 32 -13.49 -0.55 3.69
CA THR A 32 -14.07 -1.74 4.31
C THR A 32 -12.99 -2.63 4.90
N GLY A 33 -13.37 -3.78 5.45
CA GLY A 33 -12.41 -4.83 5.82
C GLY A 33 -11.82 -5.53 4.59
N PRO A 34 -10.59 -6.10 4.70
CA PRO A 34 -9.95 -6.80 3.59
C PRO A 34 -10.73 -8.00 3.05
N ASP A 35 -11.60 -8.57 3.84
CA ASP A 35 -12.49 -9.70 3.52
C ASP A 35 -13.65 -9.35 2.58
N SER A 36 -13.99 -8.06 2.52
CA SER A 36 -15.12 -7.55 1.72
C SER A 36 -14.73 -6.45 0.72
N ALA A 37 -13.42 -6.21 0.56
CA ALA A 37 -12.88 -5.22 -0.36
C ALA A 37 -12.73 -5.78 -1.79
N ASP A 38 -13.02 -4.96 -2.79
CA ASP A 38 -12.72 -5.26 -4.19
C ASP A 38 -11.22 -5.10 -4.48
N VAL A 39 -10.59 -4.11 -3.83
CA VAL A 39 -9.14 -3.83 -3.91
C VAL A 39 -8.54 -3.68 -2.51
N VAL A 40 -7.44 -4.37 -2.27
CA VAL A 40 -6.67 -4.27 -1.02
C VAL A 40 -5.27 -3.74 -1.30
N VAL A 41 -4.93 -2.59 -0.74
CA VAL A 41 -3.55 -2.06 -0.81
C VAL A 41 -2.77 -2.48 0.42
N VAL A 42 -1.70 -3.26 0.23
CA VAL A 42 -0.80 -3.72 1.29
C VAL A 42 0.51 -2.91 1.22
N ASN A 43 0.65 -1.95 2.12
CA ASN A 43 1.88 -1.15 2.24
C ASN A 43 2.88 -1.84 3.17
N THR A 44 3.97 -2.31 2.60
CA THR A 44 4.91 -3.26 3.20
C THR A 44 6.14 -2.58 3.82
N CYS A 45 6.76 -3.27 4.78
CA CYS A 45 8.01 -2.85 5.40
C CYS A 45 9.00 -4.03 5.46
N THR A 46 10.31 -3.73 5.43
CA THR A 46 11.38 -4.73 5.46
C THR A 46 12.52 -4.36 6.41
N VAL A 47 12.30 -3.43 7.32
CA VAL A 47 13.34 -2.98 8.28
C VAL A 47 13.86 -4.13 9.16
N THR A 48 13.07 -5.19 9.34
CA THR A 48 13.47 -6.40 10.07
C THR A 48 12.98 -7.64 9.35
N GLY A 49 13.70 -8.77 9.47
CA GLY A 49 13.27 -10.07 8.93
C GLY A 49 11.91 -10.54 9.49
N GLU A 50 11.53 -10.07 10.68
CA GLU A 50 10.19 -10.32 11.24
C GLU A 50 9.12 -9.53 10.51
N ALA A 51 9.40 -8.29 10.12
CA ALA A 51 8.49 -7.47 9.33
C ALA A 51 8.23 -8.11 7.96
N GLU A 52 9.24 -8.67 7.32
CA GLU A 52 9.10 -9.39 6.06
C GLU A 52 8.20 -10.62 6.20
N LYS A 53 8.39 -11.44 7.24
CA LYS A 53 7.52 -12.60 7.52
C LYS A 53 6.07 -12.18 7.76
N LYS A 54 5.85 -11.09 8.51
CA LYS A 54 4.51 -10.53 8.76
C LYS A 54 3.87 -10.05 7.45
N THR A 55 4.63 -9.39 6.59
CA THR A 55 4.17 -8.94 5.29
C THR A 55 3.70 -10.10 4.41
N ARG A 56 4.53 -11.13 4.24
CA ARG A 56 4.16 -12.33 3.45
C ARG A 56 2.93 -13.03 4.04
N LYS A 57 2.83 -13.11 5.37
CA LYS A 57 1.66 -13.68 6.06
C LYS A 57 0.40 -12.85 5.78
N ALA A 58 0.48 -11.53 5.85
CA ALA A 58 -0.67 -10.66 5.64
C ALA A 58 -1.20 -10.75 4.20
N VAL A 59 -0.32 -10.73 3.18
CA VAL A 59 -0.74 -10.90 1.78
C VAL A 59 -1.45 -12.25 1.60
N ARG A 60 -0.89 -13.34 2.12
CA ARG A 60 -1.55 -14.66 2.06
C ARG A 60 -2.90 -14.69 2.79
N GLN A 61 -3.04 -13.99 3.90
CA GLN A 61 -4.30 -13.90 4.64
C GLN A 61 -5.36 -13.17 3.83
N VAL A 62 -5.02 -12.05 3.19
CA VAL A 62 -5.92 -11.30 2.30
C VAL A 62 -6.38 -12.19 1.15
N LEU A 63 -5.44 -12.83 0.43
CA LEU A 63 -5.74 -13.70 -0.70
C LEU A 63 -6.65 -14.89 -0.34
N ARG A 64 -6.58 -15.38 0.90
CA ARG A 64 -7.41 -16.49 1.40
C ARG A 64 -8.77 -16.02 1.90
N ALA A 65 -8.82 -14.86 2.55
CA ALA A 65 -10.05 -14.31 3.13
C ALA A 65 -11.01 -13.83 2.03
N ASN A 66 -10.45 -13.30 0.94
CA ASN A 66 -11.23 -12.80 -0.18
C ASN A 66 -10.66 -13.33 -1.49
N LEU A 67 -11.41 -14.18 -2.19
CA LEU A 67 -10.98 -14.85 -3.42
C LEU A 67 -11.16 -14.00 -4.68
N SER A 68 -11.84 -12.88 -4.60
CA SER A 68 -12.14 -12.00 -5.73
C SER A 68 -11.40 -10.66 -5.71
N SER A 69 -10.74 -10.31 -4.59
CA SER A 69 -10.04 -9.03 -4.47
C SER A 69 -8.75 -8.99 -5.29
N ASP A 70 -8.49 -7.84 -5.91
CA ASP A 70 -7.16 -7.47 -6.36
C ASP A 70 -6.31 -6.98 -5.19
N VAL A 71 -5.03 -7.36 -5.14
CA VAL A 71 -4.11 -7.03 -4.05
C VAL A 71 -2.93 -6.23 -4.61
N VAL A 72 -2.89 -4.95 -4.30
CA VAL A 72 -1.77 -4.08 -4.67
C VAL A 72 -0.74 -4.09 -3.55
N VAL A 73 0.43 -4.65 -3.81
CA VAL A 73 1.53 -4.72 -2.84
C VAL A 73 2.56 -3.64 -3.17
N THR A 74 2.82 -2.77 -2.21
CA THR A 74 3.76 -1.65 -2.35
C THR A 74 4.64 -1.52 -1.11
N GLY A 75 5.60 -0.59 -1.14
CA GLY A 75 6.51 -0.32 -0.04
C GLY A 75 7.82 -1.10 -0.12
N CYS A 76 8.61 -1.04 0.96
CA CYS A 76 9.99 -1.49 0.96
C CYS A 76 10.18 -2.99 0.64
N ALA A 77 9.34 -3.88 1.17
CA ALA A 77 9.47 -5.31 0.89
C ALA A 77 9.13 -5.64 -0.56
N ALA A 78 8.12 -4.97 -1.14
CA ALA A 78 7.77 -5.14 -2.54
C ALA A 78 8.87 -4.64 -3.50
N ALA A 79 9.58 -3.57 -3.11
CA ALA A 79 10.70 -3.04 -3.89
C ALA A 79 11.91 -3.99 -3.92
N ILE A 80 12.15 -4.73 -2.82
CA ILE A 80 13.31 -5.63 -2.69
C ILE A 80 13.04 -7.00 -3.33
N ASP A 81 11.86 -7.56 -3.13
CA ASP A 81 11.52 -8.92 -3.58
C ASP A 81 10.08 -8.97 -4.13
N ALA A 82 9.90 -8.39 -5.30
CA ALA A 82 8.61 -8.38 -6.01
C ALA A 82 8.10 -9.79 -6.33
N ASP A 83 9.01 -10.67 -6.76
CA ASP A 83 8.70 -12.03 -7.20
C ASP A 83 8.11 -12.89 -6.07
N ALA A 84 8.56 -12.68 -4.84
CA ALA A 84 8.04 -13.38 -3.67
C ALA A 84 6.55 -13.10 -3.40
N PHE A 85 6.05 -11.96 -3.84
CA PHE A 85 4.63 -11.60 -3.70
C PHE A 85 3.84 -11.97 -4.95
N THR A 86 4.34 -11.66 -6.14
CA THR A 86 3.67 -11.98 -7.42
C THR A 86 3.44 -13.48 -7.56
N SER A 87 4.39 -14.32 -7.13
CA SER A 87 4.26 -15.78 -7.18
C SER A 87 3.15 -16.35 -6.28
N MET A 88 2.61 -15.59 -5.33
CA MET A 88 1.52 -16.06 -4.47
C MET A 88 0.19 -16.18 -5.21
N ASP A 89 -0.09 -15.25 -6.12
CA ASP A 89 -1.22 -15.26 -7.04
C ASP A 89 -0.96 -14.26 -8.18
N PRO A 90 -0.36 -14.72 -9.30
CA PRO A 90 0.03 -13.84 -10.40
C PRO A 90 -1.14 -13.10 -11.07
N ALA A 91 -2.36 -13.60 -10.92
CA ALA A 91 -3.55 -12.99 -11.52
C ALA A 91 -4.09 -11.82 -10.69
N ARG A 92 -3.93 -11.86 -9.36
CA ARG A 92 -4.54 -10.91 -8.43
C ARG A 92 -3.54 -10.04 -7.68
N VAL A 93 -2.25 -10.41 -7.64
CA VAL A 93 -1.22 -9.63 -6.96
C VAL A 93 -0.54 -8.68 -7.96
N HIS A 94 -0.67 -7.41 -7.71
CA HIS A 94 -0.09 -6.32 -8.49
C HIS A 94 0.99 -5.63 -7.68
N ILE A 95 2.23 -5.65 -8.17
CA ILE A 95 3.33 -4.94 -7.53
C ILE A 95 3.37 -3.51 -8.05
N ALA A 96 3.46 -2.57 -7.13
CA ALA A 96 3.57 -1.15 -7.45
C ALA A 96 4.72 -0.51 -6.65
N GLY A 97 5.62 0.17 -7.34
CA GLY A 97 6.48 1.16 -6.68
C GLY A 97 5.63 2.27 -6.05
N LYS A 98 6.12 2.91 -5.00
CA LYS A 98 5.34 3.91 -4.26
C LYS A 98 4.75 5.02 -5.15
N ALA A 99 5.52 5.50 -6.13
CA ALA A 99 5.09 6.51 -7.08
C ALA A 99 4.12 5.99 -8.17
N GLN A 100 3.99 4.67 -8.30
CA GLN A 100 3.21 4.01 -9.35
C GLN A 100 1.89 3.42 -8.82
N VAL A 101 1.62 3.55 -7.52
CA VAL A 101 0.40 2.99 -6.92
C VAL A 101 -0.85 3.57 -7.58
N ASP A 102 -0.88 4.88 -7.81
CA ASP A 102 -2.02 5.52 -8.48
C ASP A 102 -2.23 5.01 -9.91
N ASP A 103 -1.15 4.79 -10.68
CA ASP A 103 -1.25 4.23 -12.03
C ASP A 103 -1.83 2.79 -12.02
N VAL A 104 -1.48 2.01 -11.01
CA VAL A 104 -2.04 0.65 -10.84
C VAL A 104 -3.51 0.74 -10.43
N LEU A 105 -3.86 1.62 -9.51
CA LEU A 105 -5.23 1.84 -9.08
C LEU A 105 -6.09 2.36 -10.24
N ASP A 106 -5.58 3.27 -11.08
CA ASP A 106 -6.30 3.76 -12.25
C ASP A 106 -6.65 2.65 -13.24
N ARG A 107 -5.78 1.64 -13.37
CA ARG A 107 -6.05 0.47 -14.22
C ARG A 107 -7.08 -0.49 -13.62
N LEU A 108 -7.07 -0.66 -12.28
CA LEU A 108 -7.94 -1.61 -11.59
C LEU A 108 -9.35 -1.03 -11.35
N VAL A 109 -9.42 0.24 -10.97
CA VAL A 109 -10.67 0.86 -10.47
C VAL A 109 -11.06 2.14 -11.18
N GLY A 110 -10.26 2.57 -12.14
CA GLY A 110 -10.49 3.79 -12.92
C GLY A 110 -9.81 5.03 -12.32
N PRO A 111 -9.68 6.09 -13.13
CA PRO A 111 -8.98 7.30 -12.74
C PRO A 111 -9.75 8.10 -11.69
N ILE A 112 -9.02 8.95 -10.97
CA ILE A 112 -9.63 9.95 -10.08
C ILE A 112 -10.52 10.85 -10.93
N GLY A 113 -11.80 10.96 -10.55
CA GLY A 113 -12.73 11.92 -11.16
C GLY A 113 -12.26 13.37 -10.95
N HIS A 114 -13.02 14.32 -11.49
CA HIS A 114 -12.71 15.76 -11.36
C HIS A 114 -12.83 16.30 -9.91
N GLY A 115 -12.87 15.43 -8.90
CA GLY A 115 -12.93 15.77 -7.48
C GLY A 115 -11.56 16.14 -6.91
N VAL A 116 -11.57 16.95 -5.86
CA VAL A 116 -10.37 17.23 -5.05
C VAL A 116 -10.06 15.99 -4.23
N VAL A 117 -8.81 15.50 -4.28
CA VAL A 117 -8.35 14.43 -3.38
C VAL A 117 -8.38 14.99 -1.94
N PRO A 118 -9.16 14.38 -1.03
CA PRO A 118 -9.22 14.88 0.34
C PRO A 118 -7.85 14.82 1.01
N LEU A 119 -7.51 15.83 1.80
CA LEU A 119 -6.37 15.69 2.70
C LEU A 119 -6.67 14.58 3.72
N ALA A 120 -5.69 13.72 3.98
CA ALA A 120 -5.80 12.64 4.97
C ALA A 120 -5.78 13.17 6.42
N VAL A 121 -6.71 14.09 6.72
CA VAL A 121 -6.84 14.84 7.98
C VAL A 121 -8.30 15.00 8.34
N GLY A 122 -8.63 14.96 9.62
CA GLY A 122 -9.99 15.18 10.12
C GLY A 122 -10.73 13.88 10.35
N GLU A 123 -12.05 13.89 10.16
CA GLU A 123 -12.91 12.74 10.41
C GLU A 123 -12.52 11.55 9.52
N GLY A 124 -12.30 10.39 10.16
CA GLY A 124 -11.77 9.20 9.48
C GLY A 124 -10.25 9.12 9.39
N PHE A 125 -9.53 10.23 9.60
CA PHE A 125 -8.07 10.32 9.58
C PHE A 125 -7.50 10.80 10.91
N ARG A 126 -6.18 10.99 10.97
CA ARG A 126 -5.51 11.47 12.18
C ARG A 126 -5.70 12.99 12.35
N THR A 127 -5.70 13.44 13.60
CA THR A 127 -5.68 14.87 13.95
C THR A 127 -4.34 15.56 13.63
N ARG A 128 -3.28 14.79 13.32
CA ARG A 128 -1.96 15.30 12.94
C ARG A 128 -1.65 14.90 11.50
N VAL A 129 -1.34 15.90 10.69
CA VAL A 129 -0.85 15.69 9.32
C VAL A 129 0.57 15.16 9.35
N GLY A 130 0.81 14.05 8.66
CA GLY A 130 2.17 13.63 8.32
C GLY A 130 2.58 14.26 6.99
N VAL A 131 3.67 14.99 6.95
CA VAL A 131 4.25 15.53 5.72
C VAL A 131 5.48 14.70 5.38
N LYS A 132 5.45 14.01 4.25
CA LYS A 132 6.60 13.27 3.72
C LYS A 132 7.51 14.28 3.00
N VAL A 133 8.67 14.53 3.58
CA VAL A 133 9.65 15.51 3.06
C VAL A 133 10.76 14.87 2.24
N GLN A 134 10.91 13.53 2.30
CA GLN A 134 11.94 12.79 1.57
C GLN A 134 11.45 11.36 1.28
N ASP A 135 11.86 10.83 0.14
CA ASP A 135 11.68 9.43 -0.25
C ASP A 135 13.04 8.81 -0.57
N GLY A 136 13.35 7.70 0.13
CA GLY A 136 14.66 7.07 0.00
C GLY A 136 15.80 7.89 0.58
N CYS A 137 17.03 7.45 0.34
CA CYS A 137 18.26 8.13 0.74
C CYS A 137 19.40 7.73 -0.20
N ASN A 138 20.21 8.70 -0.63
CA ASN A 138 21.36 8.45 -1.48
C ASN A 138 22.64 8.07 -0.71
N ASN A 139 22.60 8.07 0.63
CA ASN A 139 23.73 7.66 1.45
C ASN A 139 23.75 6.13 1.59
N ALA A 140 24.88 5.51 1.30
CA ALA A 140 25.10 4.07 1.41
C ALA A 140 25.64 3.68 2.80
N CYS A 141 24.94 4.01 3.87
CA CYS A 141 25.31 3.63 5.22
C CYS A 141 25.23 2.12 5.38
N THR A 142 26.26 1.48 5.92
CA THR A 142 26.41 0.02 6.02
C THR A 142 25.32 -0.68 6.85
N TYR A 143 24.67 0.04 7.76
CA TYR A 143 23.60 -0.48 8.64
C TYR A 143 22.19 -0.13 8.18
N CYS A 144 22.06 0.66 7.10
CA CYS A 144 20.77 1.24 6.72
C CYS A 144 20.24 0.61 5.43
N ILE A 145 19.00 0.11 5.48
CA ILE A 145 18.32 -0.50 4.31
C ILE A 145 17.65 0.54 3.39
N VAL A 146 17.51 1.80 3.81
CA VAL A 146 16.70 2.81 3.11
C VAL A 146 17.22 3.14 1.70
N HIS A 147 18.51 2.96 1.45
CA HIS A 147 19.11 3.19 0.12
C HIS A 147 18.84 2.03 -0.87
N VAL A 148 18.33 0.90 -0.39
CA VAL A 148 17.99 -0.29 -1.20
C VAL A 148 16.48 -0.43 -1.39
N ALA A 149 15.68 0.13 -0.49
CA ALA A 149 14.22 -0.07 -0.41
C ALA A 149 13.39 1.06 -1.03
#